data_0ca0aceaee0b3110ee74a499747de84b
#
_entry.id   0ca0aceaee0b3110ee74a499747de84b
#
_cell.length_a   1.000
_cell.length_b   1.000
_cell.length_c   1.000
_cell.angle_alpha   90.00
_cell.angle_beta   90.00
_cell.angle_gamma   90.00
#
_symmetry.space_group_name_H-M   'P 1'
#
loop_
_entity.id
_entity.type
_entity.pdbx_description
1 polymer ?
#
loop_
_entity_poly.entity_id
_entity_poly.type
_entity_poly.pdbx_seq_one_letter_code
_entity_poly.pdbx_strand_id
1 'polypeptide(L)'
;MTLQQLRYLIAIAEYGSINAAAQNLYASQSNLSTAIKELEQELGITVFTRSNRGVTLTNDGTELLGYARQVIEQADMLEMRYADKGSTHLRLAVSTQHYAFSVQAFVNVVEGCKGEEYEFILRESTTAEIIDDVRTFRSEVGVLYTDGFNRRVLQKAFADADVAYAPLF
;
A
#
# COMPACT_ATOMS: atom_id res chain seq x y z
N MET A 1 1.22 15.76 12.56
CA MET A 1 0.59 14.81 11.61
C MET A 1 0.33 13.48 12.30
N THR A 2 -0.84 12.87 12.13
CA THR A 2 -1.26 11.60 12.73
C THR A 2 -1.79 10.64 11.67
N LEU A 3 -1.74 9.32 11.93
CA LEU A 3 -2.34 8.33 11.04
C LEU A 3 -3.84 8.56 10.83
N GLN A 4 -4.54 9.03 11.87
CA GLN A 4 -5.96 9.34 11.77
C GLN A 4 -6.24 10.50 10.80
N GLN A 5 -5.40 11.53 10.77
CA GLN A 5 -5.51 12.62 9.81
C GLN A 5 -5.26 12.13 8.37
N LEU A 6 -4.31 11.20 8.17
CA LEU A 6 -4.07 10.58 6.85
C LEU A 6 -5.25 9.70 6.42
N ARG A 7 -5.84 8.92 7.33
CA ARG A 7 -7.06 8.14 7.04
C ARG A 7 -8.23 9.04 6.65
N TYR A 8 -8.39 10.18 7.31
CA TYR A 8 -9.42 11.17 6.97
C TYR A 8 -9.16 11.81 5.59
N LEU A 9 -7.91 12.16 5.28
CA LEU A 9 -7.51 12.67 3.97
C LEU A 9 -7.91 11.69 2.85
N ILE A 10 -7.55 10.41 3.01
CA ILE A 10 -7.85 9.36 2.03
C ILE A 10 -9.37 9.23 1.84
N ALA A 11 -10.12 9.12 2.92
CA ALA A 11 -11.58 8.98 2.86
C ALA A 11 -12.24 10.19 2.19
N ILE A 12 -11.84 11.42 2.52
CA ILE A 12 -12.40 12.63 1.90
C ILE A 12 -12.10 12.67 0.40
N ALA A 13 -10.90 12.25 -0.01
CA ALA A 13 -10.51 12.17 -1.42
C ALA A 13 -11.34 11.13 -2.19
N GLU A 14 -11.63 9.98 -1.58
CA GLU A 14 -12.42 8.90 -2.17
C GLU A 14 -13.90 9.26 -2.33
N TYR A 15 -14.48 9.85 -1.30
CA TYR A 15 -15.91 10.19 -1.31
C TYR A 15 -16.23 11.56 -1.95
N GLY A 16 -15.22 12.38 -2.22
CA GLY A 16 -15.38 13.74 -2.77
C GLY A 16 -16.17 14.70 -1.86
N SER A 17 -16.45 14.31 -0.62
CA SER A 17 -17.27 15.04 0.33
C SER A 17 -16.88 14.73 1.77
N ILE A 18 -16.68 15.79 2.57
CA ILE A 18 -16.38 15.62 4.00
C ILE A 18 -17.58 14.97 4.74
N ASN A 19 -18.80 15.30 4.37
CA ASN A 19 -19.99 14.71 4.98
C ASN A 19 -20.12 13.21 4.68
N ALA A 20 -19.91 12.82 3.42
CA ALA A 20 -19.96 11.42 3.02
C ALA A 20 -18.82 10.61 3.69
N ALA A 21 -17.60 11.13 3.72
CA ALA A 21 -16.48 10.52 4.42
C ALA A 21 -16.77 10.35 5.93
N ALA A 22 -17.34 11.39 6.57
CA ALA A 22 -17.69 11.35 7.99
C ALA A 22 -18.72 10.26 8.30
N GLN A 23 -19.77 10.12 7.47
CA GLN A 23 -20.77 9.06 7.61
C GLN A 23 -20.16 7.67 7.50
N ASN A 24 -19.28 7.44 6.52
CA ASN A 24 -18.63 6.14 6.32
C ASN A 24 -17.64 5.79 7.43
N LEU A 25 -16.99 6.79 8.02
CA LEU A 25 -16.05 6.59 9.13
C LEU A 25 -16.71 6.63 10.51
N TYR A 26 -18.04 6.73 10.58
CA TYR A 26 -18.80 6.89 11.84
C TYR A 26 -18.25 8.02 12.73
N ALA A 27 -17.82 9.11 12.10
CA ALA A 27 -17.23 10.27 12.76
C ALA A 27 -18.03 11.54 12.51
N SER A 28 -17.81 12.59 13.28
CA SER A 28 -18.48 13.88 13.03
C SER A 28 -17.78 14.65 11.90
N GLN A 29 -18.57 15.33 11.07
CA GLN A 29 -18.04 16.18 10.00
C GLN A 29 -17.11 17.27 10.54
N SER A 30 -17.42 17.82 11.72
CA SER A 30 -16.59 18.83 12.38
C SER A 30 -15.20 18.27 12.73
N ASN A 31 -15.10 17.03 13.22
CA ASN A 31 -13.83 16.39 13.54
C ASN A 31 -12.97 16.20 12.29
N LEU A 32 -13.55 15.71 11.20
CA LEU A 32 -12.82 15.55 9.94
C LEU A 32 -12.33 16.92 9.43
N SER A 33 -13.22 17.91 9.43
CA SER A 33 -12.87 19.25 8.95
C SER A 33 -11.76 19.90 9.78
N THR A 34 -11.79 19.73 11.10
CA THR A 34 -10.75 20.25 12.00
C THR A 34 -9.44 19.52 11.79
N ALA A 35 -9.47 18.18 11.75
CA ALA A 35 -8.27 17.36 11.56
C ALA A 35 -7.53 17.68 10.24
N ILE A 36 -8.28 17.88 9.14
CA ILE A 36 -7.68 18.28 7.86
C ILE A 36 -7.10 19.70 7.95
N LYS A 37 -7.81 20.64 8.58
CA LYS A 37 -7.31 22.00 8.73
C LYS A 37 -6.01 22.05 9.56
N GLU A 38 -5.93 21.26 10.62
CA GLU A 38 -4.70 21.12 11.42
C GLU A 38 -3.54 20.51 10.61
N LEU A 39 -3.83 19.48 9.79
CA LEU A 39 -2.86 18.88 8.88
C LEU A 39 -2.34 19.90 7.85
N GLU A 40 -3.24 20.67 7.23
CA GLU A 40 -2.88 21.73 6.29
C GLU A 40 -2.02 22.81 6.95
N GLN A 41 -2.34 23.21 8.19
CA GLN A 41 -1.56 24.19 8.95
C GLN A 41 -0.19 23.66 9.31
N GLU A 42 -0.07 22.42 9.76
CA GLU A 42 1.21 21.81 10.13
C GLU A 42 2.14 21.65 8.93
N LEU A 43 1.61 21.28 7.78
CA LEU A 43 2.39 21.08 6.55
C LEU A 43 2.59 22.36 5.74
N GLY A 44 1.85 23.44 6.05
CA GLY A 44 1.93 24.72 5.34
C GLY A 44 1.36 24.66 3.91
N ILE A 45 0.46 23.72 3.62
CA ILE A 45 -0.14 23.51 2.30
C ILE A 45 -1.66 23.54 2.38
N THR A 46 -2.30 23.76 1.24
CA THR A 46 -3.75 23.56 1.10
C THR A 46 -3.98 22.22 0.39
N VAL A 47 -4.66 21.30 1.05
CA VAL A 47 -4.90 19.94 0.52
C VAL A 47 -6.17 19.90 -0.32
N PHE A 48 -7.21 20.58 0.14
CA PHE A 48 -8.51 20.58 -0.53
C PHE A 48 -9.00 21.98 -0.89
N THR A 49 -9.57 22.11 -2.09
CA THR A 49 -10.41 23.23 -2.48
C THR A 49 -11.88 22.85 -2.28
N ARG A 50 -12.67 23.78 -1.72
CA ARG A 50 -14.11 23.58 -1.48
C ARG A 50 -14.90 24.33 -2.53
N SER A 51 -15.92 23.70 -3.08
CA SER A 51 -16.86 24.28 -4.03
C SER A 51 -18.30 23.86 -3.69
N ASN A 52 -19.27 24.47 -4.33
CA ASN A 52 -20.69 24.06 -4.20
C ASN A 52 -20.95 22.62 -4.72
N ARG A 53 -19.98 22.01 -5.42
CA ARG A 53 -20.04 20.65 -5.95
C ARG A 53 -19.34 19.62 -5.07
N GLY A 54 -18.72 20.05 -3.96
CA GLY A 54 -17.99 19.19 -3.05
C GLY A 54 -16.55 19.64 -2.83
N VAL A 55 -15.68 18.69 -2.58
CA VAL A 55 -14.27 18.88 -2.24
C VAL A 55 -13.40 18.27 -3.33
N THR A 56 -12.40 19.00 -3.80
CA THR A 56 -11.42 18.53 -4.78
C THR A 56 -10.00 18.70 -4.26
N LEU A 57 -9.10 17.78 -4.59
CA LEU A 57 -7.69 17.90 -4.23
C LEU A 57 -7.00 19.03 -5.00
N THR A 58 -6.07 19.70 -4.34
CA THR A 58 -5.06 20.54 -4.99
C THR A 58 -3.94 19.67 -5.56
N ASN A 59 -2.93 20.26 -6.23
CA ASN A 59 -1.74 19.55 -6.66
C ASN A 59 -0.97 19.00 -5.45
N ASP A 60 -0.75 19.83 -4.42
CA ASP A 60 -0.09 19.42 -3.16
C ASP A 60 -0.91 18.34 -2.45
N GLY A 61 -2.25 18.45 -2.47
CA GLY A 61 -3.16 17.45 -1.91
C GLY A 61 -3.08 16.11 -2.64
N THR A 62 -2.89 16.12 -3.97
CA THR A 62 -2.73 14.89 -4.76
C THR A 62 -1.40 14.21 -4.44
N GLU A 63 -0.32 14.97 -4.31
CA GLU A 63 0.98 14.45 -3.92
C GLU A 63 0.92 13.88 -2.49
N LEU A 64 0.37 14.64 -1.54
CA LEU A 64 0.21 14.19 -0.15
C LEU A 64 -0.65 12.93 -0.06
N LEU A 65 -1.73 12.81 -0.86
CA LEU A 65 -2.56 11.60 -0.90
C LEU A 65 -1.76 10.37 -1.31
N GLY A 66 -0.83 10.50 -2.27
CA GLY A 66 0.07 9.43 -2.68
C GLY A 66 0.91 8.91 -1.51
N TYR A 67 1.57 9.82 -0.79
CA TYR A 67 2.34 9.47 0.41
C TYR A 67 1.48 8.95 1.56
N ALA A 68 0.31 9.56 1.78
CA ALA A 68 -0.62 9.15 2.83
C ALA A 68 -1.07 7.69 2.67
N ARG A 69 -1.38 7.26 1.44
CA ARG A 69 -1.73 5.86 1.14
C ARG A 69 -0.60 4.91 1.49
N GLN A 70 0.63 5.24 1.12
CA GLN A 70 1.81 4.42 1.45
C GLN A 70 2.01 4.28 2.96
N VAL A 71 1.92 5.39 3.69
CA VAL A 71 2.09 5.39 5.16
C VAL A 71 0.99 4.56 5.84
N ILE A 72 -0.27 4.71 5.41
CA ILE A 72 -1.38 3.94 5.97
C ILE A 72 -1.22 2.44 5.64
N GLU A 73 -0.85 2.09 4.41
CA GLU A 73 -0.59 0.71 4.03
C GLU A 73 0.51 0.07 4.91
N GLN A 74 1.61 0.80 5.18
CA GLN A 74 2.67 0.32 6.07
C GLN A 74 2.20 0.19 7.52
N ALA A 75 1.38 1.14 8.00
CA ALA A 75 0.80 1.07 9.34
C ALA A 75 -0.14 -0.12 9.49
N ASP A 76 -0.99 -0.38 8.49
CA ASP A 76 -1.92 -1.51 8.47
C ASP A 76 -1.17 -2.85 8.45
N MET A 77 -0.09 -2.95 7.68
CA MET A 77 0.78 -4.13 7.69
C MET A 77 1.44 -4.36 9.05
N LEU A 78 1.88 -3.29 9.71
CA LEU A 78 2.44 -3.37 11.07
C LEU A 78 1.38 -3.84 12.07
N GLU A 79 0.18 -3.27 12.02
CA GLU A 79 -0.94 -3.66 12.86
C GLU A 79 -1.29 -5.14 12.63
N MET A 80 -1.45 -5.57 11.39
CA MET A 80 -1.73 -6.97 11.05
C MET A 80 -0.66 -7.93 11.57
N ARG A 81 0.62 -7.58 11.44
CA ARG A 81 1.73 -8.43 11.89
C ARG A 81 1.74 -8.65 13.41
N TYR A 82 1.26 -7.69 14.19
CA TYR A 82 1.35 -7.71 15.65
C TYR A 82 0.00 -7.82 16.36
N ALA A 83 -1.13 -7.60 15.67
CA ALA A 83 -2.46 -7.74 16.24
C ALA A 83 -2.76 -9.18 16.68
N ASP A 84 -2.10 -10.14 16.05
CA ASP A 84 -2.46 -11.56 16.19
C ASP A 84 -1.32 -12.41 16.74
N LYS A 85 -1.00 -12.21 18.02
CA LYS A 85 -0.08 -13.13 18.73
C LYS A 85 -0.67 -14.51 18.99
N GLY A 86 -1.89 -14.81 18.52
CA GLY A 86 -2.62 -16.05 18.83
C GLY A 86 -3.36 -16.71 17.66
N SER A 87 -3.59 -16.07 16.54
CA SER A 87 -4.19 -16.69 15.35
C SER A 87 -3.16 -16.89 14.24
N THR A 88 -3.22 -18.02 13.57
CA THR A 88 -2.37 -18.35 12.42
C THR A 88 -2.95 -17.68 11.17
N HIS A 89 -2.98 -16.34 11.13
CA HIS A 89 -3.27 -15.61 9.90
C HIS A 89 -2.12 -15.82 8.93
N LEU A 90 -2.32 -16.67 7.96
CA LEU A 90 -1.35 -16.89 6.88
C LEU A 90 -1.54 -15.80 5.81
N ARG A 91 -0.60 -14.87 5.72
CA ARG A 91 -0.55 -13.89 4.65
C ARG A 91 0.59 -14.22 3.70
N LEU A 92 0.31 -14.18 2.41
CA LEU A 92 1.31 -14.25 1.36
C LEU A 92 0.97 -13.28 0.24
N ALA A 93 1.79 -12.26 0.05
CA ALA A 93 1.72 -11.36 -1.09
C ALA A 93 2.94 -11.61 -1.99
N VAL A 94 2.69 -11.79 -3.27
CA VAL A 94 3.71 -12.04 -4.30
C VAL A 94 3.59 -10.98 -5.38
N SER A 95 4.68 -10.28 -5.68
CA SER A 95 4.78 -9.40 -6.85
C SER A 95 5.57 -10.09 -7.96
N THR A 96 5.03 -10.14 -9.16
CA THR A 96 5.63 -10.86 -10.29
C THR A 96 5.45 -10.08 -11.59
N GLN A 97 6.32 -10.30 -12.56
CA GLN A 97 6.00 -9.95 -13.94
C GLN A 97 4.97 -10.92 -14.48
N HIS A 98 4.45 -10.67 -15.68
CA HIS A 98 3.44 -11.52 -16.31
C HIS A 98 4.02 -12.89 -16.72
N TYR A 99 4.03 -13.84 -15.78
CA TYR A 99 4.49 -15.22 -16.01
C TYR A 99 3.43 -16.24 -15.66
N ALA A 100 3.05 -17.07 -16.62
CA ALA A 100 2.07 -18.14 -16.41
C ALA A 100 2.49 -19.12 -15.30
N PHE A 101 3.78 -19.42 -15.19
CA PHE A 101 4.29 -20.31 -14.14
C PHE A 101 4.14 -19.71 -12.73
N SER A 102 4.31 -18.41 -12.57
CA SER A 102 4.13 -17.73 -11.28
C SER A 102 2.68 -17.80 -10.81
N VAL A 103 1.74 -17.56 -11.72
CA VAL A 103 0.31 -17.69 -11.45
C VAL A 103 -0.04 -19.11 -11.04
N GLN A 104 0.43 -20.11 -11.79
CA GLN A 104 0.17 -21.52 -11.49
C GLN A 104 0.78 -21.93 -10.15
N ALA A 105 2.01 -21.51 -9.85
CA ALA A 105 2.66 -21.79 -8.58
C ALA A 105 1.90 -21.15 -7.40
N PHE A 106 1.43 -19.91 -7.58
CA PHE A 106 0.63 -19.21 -6.59
C PHE A 106 -0.71 -19.93 -6.31
N VAL A 107 -1.42 -20.33 -7.36
CA VAL A 107 -2.66 -21.12 -7.24
C VAL A 107 -2.42 -22.43 -6.49
N ASN A 108 -1.35 -23.14 -6.80
CA ASN A 108 -1.01 -24.40 -6.12
C ASN A 108 -0.74 -24.18 -4.61
N VAL A 109 -0.12 -23.06 -4.24
CA VAL A 109 0.08 -22.69 -2.82
C VAL A 109 -1.26 -22.43 -2.15
N VAL A 110 -2.14 -21.66 -2.77
CA VAL A 110 -3.49 -21.36 -2.25
C VAL A 110 -4.30 -22.64 -2.05
N GLU A 111 -4.30 -23.55 -3.03
CA GLU A 111 -5.01 -24.83 -2.95
C GLU A 111 -4.44 -25.78 -1.88
N GLY A 112 -3.13 -25.66 -1.59
CA GLY A 112 -2.44 -26.43 -0.55
C GLY A 112 -2.73 -25.94 0.87
N CYS A 113 -3.19 -24.71 1.04
CA CYS A 113 -3.47 -24.14 2.35
C CYS A 113 -4.84 -24.57 2.88
N LYS A 114 -4.83 -25.20 4.06
CA LYS A 114 -6.04 -25.63 4.79
C LYS A 114 -6.12 -24.87 6.10
N GLY A 115 -6.46 -23.60 6.05
CA GLY A 115 -6.61 -22.75 7.24
C GLY A 115 -7.96 -22.04 7.22
N GLU A 116 -8.40 -21.54 8.37
CA GLU A 116 -9.69 -20.83 8.48
C GLU A 116 -9.56 -19.36 8.07
N GLU A 117 -8.35 -18.76 8.18
CA GLU A 117 -8.11 -17.36 7.81
C GLU A 117 -6.77 -17.21 7.07
N TYR A 118 -6.83 -16.81 5.81
CA TYR A 118 -5.65 -16.49 4.99
C TYR A 118 -5.94 -15.32 4.05
N GLU A 119 -4.91 -14.54 3.78
CA GLU A 119 -4.89 -13.48 2.78
C GLU A 119 -3.81 -13.80 1.74
N PHE A 120 -4.22 -14.05 0.51
CA PHE A 120 -3.31 -14.29 -0.61
C PHE A 120 -3.46 -13.21 -1.67
N ILE A 121 -2.35 -12.55 -2.00
CA ILE A 121 -2.32 -11.45 -2.96
C ILE A 121 -1.28 -11.74 -4.02
N LEU A 122 -1.68 -11.73 -5.29
CA LEU A 122 -0.78 -11.76 -6.42
C LEU A 122 -0.85 -10.42 -7.16
N ARG A 123 0.30 -9.75 -7.31
CA ARG A 123 0.43 -8.48 -8.04
C ARG A 123 1.23 -8.68 -9.30
N GLU A 124 0.72 -8.18 -10.43
CA GLU A 124 1.51 -8.03 -11.65
C GLU A 124 2.10 -6.62 -11.69
N SER A 125 3.42 -6.54 -11.76
CA SER A 125 4.16 -5.29 -11.60
C SER A 125 5.40 -5.26 -12.50
N THR A 126 5.95 -4.07 -12.71
CA THR A 126 7.24 -3.90 -13.39
C THR A 126 8.41 -4.35 -12.49
N THR A 127 9.58 -4.58 -13.09
CA THR A 127 10.80 -4.97 -12.35
C THR A 127 11.13 -4.01 -11.19
N ALA A 128 11.00 -2.71 -11.41
CA ALA A 128 11.29 -1.70 -10.39
C ALA A 128 10.26 -1.75 -9.26
N GLU A 129 8.98 -1.87 -9.59
CA GLU A 129 7.90 -1.99 -8.62
C GLU A 129 8.00 -3.28 -7.80
N ILE A 130 8.38 -4.42 -8.41
CA ILE A 130 8.59 -5.67 -7.69
C ILE A 130 9.68 -5.52 -6.62
N ILE A 131 10.81 -4.88 -6.96
CA ILE A 131 11.88 -4.64 -6.00
C ILE A 131 11.40 -3.71 -4.89
N ASP A 132 10.65 -2.67 -5.23
CA ASP A 132 10.10 -1.73 -4.24
C ASP A 132 9.03 -2.39 -3.36
N ASP A 133 8.16 -3.22 -3.91
CA ASP A 133 7.15 -3.98 -3.17
C ASP A 133 7.78 -4.89 -2.10
N VAL A 134 8.90 -5.56 -2.44
CA VAL A 134 9.62 -6.41 -1.48
C VAL A 134 10.36 -5.55 -0.45
N ARG A 135 11.05 -4.50 -0.89
CA ARG A 135 11.75 -3.56 -0.01
C ARG A 135 10.82 -2.92 1.03
N THR A 136 9.60 -2.58 0.61
CA THR A 136 8.60 -1.92 1.47
C THR A 136 7.68 -2.90 2.19
N PHE A 137 7.95 -4.20 2.12
CA PHE A 137 7.12 -5.27 2.70
C PHE A 137 5.67 -5.30 2.18
N ARG A 138 5.39 -4.69 1.02
CA ARG A 138 4.11 -4.80 0.34
C ARG A 138 3.91 -6.22 -0.22
N SER A 139 5.00 -6.89 -0.58
CA SER A 139 5.02 -8.31 -0.94
C SER A 139 6.16 -9.02 -0.22
N GLU A 140 5.90 -10.24 0.25
CA GLU A 140 6.90 -11.10 0.88
C GLU A 140 7.87 -11.70 -0.13
N VAL A 141 7.41 -11.87 -1.38
CA VAL A 141 8.18 -12.49 -2.46
C VAL A 141 8.04 -11.67 -3.74
N GLY A 142 9.16 -11.44 -4.41
CA GLY A 142 9.23 -10.88 -5.76
C GLY A 142 9.74 -11.92 -6.75
N VAL A 143 9.06 -12.10 -7.88
CA VAL A 143 9.48 -12.99 -8.98
C VAL A 143 9.78 -12.16 -10.21
N LEU A 144 11.02 -12.21 -10.68
CA LEU A 144 11.46 -11.46 -11.86
C LEU A 144 12.49 -12.26 -12.69
N TYR A 145 12.63 -11.85 -13.94
CA TYR A 145 13.57 -12.50 -14.87
C TYR A 145 14.95 -11.83 -14.82
N THR A 146 15.99 -12.67 -14.78
CA THR A 146 17.38 -12.22 -14.92
C THR A 146 18.07 -12.90 -16.08
N ASP A 147 18.87 -12.15 -16.80
CA ASP A 147 19.71 -12.65 -17.89
C ASP A 147 21.12 -12.02 -17.86
N GLY A 148 21.93 -12.31 -18.89
CA GLY A 148 23.28 -11.75 -18.99
C GLY A 148 23.34 -10.23 -19.16
N PHE A 149 22.27 -9.61 -19.66
CA PHE A 149 22.23 -8.17 -19.92
C PHE A 149 21.80 -7.37 -18.69
N ASN A 150 20.78 -7.88 -17.96
CA ASN A 150 20.20 -7.15 -16.84
C ASN A 150 20.75 -7.52 -15.46
N ARG A 151 21.46 -8.66 -15.35
CA ARG A 151 21.98 -9.21 -14.09
C ARG A 151 22.76 -8.19 -13.25
N ARG A 152 23.68 -7.45 -13.85
CA ARG A 152 24.49 -6.46 -13.13
C ARG A 152 23.63 -5.31 -12.57
N VAL A 153 22.67 -4.85 -13.35
CA VAL A 153 21.75 -3.76 -12.96
C VAL A 153 20.86 -4.23 -11.82
N LEU A 154 20.31 -5.45 -11.93
CA LEU A 154 19.45 -6.03 -10.90
C LEU A 154 20.21 -6.31 -9.62
N GLN A 155 21.42 -6.88 -9.69
CA GLN A 155 22.24 -7.10 -8.50
C GLN A 155 22.55 -5.81 -7.74
N LYS A 156 22.80 -4.71 -8.46
CA LYS A 156 22.96 -3.40 -7.83
C LYS A 156 21.66 -2.93 -7.20
N ALA A 157 20.53 -3.05 -7.91
CA ALA A 157 19.21 -2.65 -7.40
C ALA A 157 18.80 -3.45 -6.14
N PHE A 158 19.10 -4.75 -6.10
CA PHE A 158 18.87 -5.58 -4.90
C PHE A 158 19.73 -5.14 -3.72
N ALA A 159 21.01 -4.85 -3.97
CA ALA A 159 21.91 -4.37 -2.93
C ALA A 159 21.50 -2.98 -2.41
N ASP A 160 21.13 -2.06 -3.31
CA ASP A 160 20.65 -0.71 -2.95
C ASP A 160 19.31 -0.75 -2.17
N ALA A 161 18.48 -1.78 -2.42
CA ALA A 161 17.20 -2.00 -1.76
C ALA A 161 17.28 -2.90 -0.50
N ASP A 162 18.45 -3.44 -0.18
CA ASP A 162 18.66 -4.45 0.89
C ASP A 162 17.73 -5.68 0.74
N VAL A 163 17.57 -6.14 -0.50
CA VAL A 163 16.72 -7.29 -0.84
C VAL A 163 17.58 -8.48 -1.20
N ALA A 164 17.35 -9.61 -0.51
CA ALA A 164 17.98 -10.89 -0.84
C ALA A 164 17.35 -11.51 -2.09
N TYR A 165 18.13 -12.20 -2.90
CA TYR A 165 17.62 -12.93 -4.06
C TYR A 165 18.25 -14.32 -4.19
N ALA A 166 17.51 -15.25 -4.80
CA ALA A 166 17.99 -16.58 -5.15
C ALA A 166 17.51 -16.96 -6.56
N PRO A 167 18.34 -17.59 -7.40
CA PRO A 167 17.89 -18.14 -8.67
C PRO A 167 16.95 -19.33 -8.44
N LEU A 168 15.87 -19.41 -9.23
CA LEU A 168 14.96 -20.56 -9.20
C LEU A 168 15.45 -21.70 -10.11
N PHE A 169 16.11 -21.35 -11.22
CA PHE A 169 16.70 -22.28 -12.20
C PHE A 169 17.73 -21.58 -13.08
#